data_3d99bdd6f39101c96f3e1fa4b84a303f
#
_entry.id   3d99bdd6f39101c96f3e1fa4b84a303f
#
_cell.length_a   1.000
_cell.length_b   1.000
_cell.length_c   1.000
_cell.angle_alpha   90.00
_cell.angle_beta   90.00
_cell.angle_gamma   90.00
#
_symmetry.space_group_name_H-M   'P 1'
#
loop_
_entity.id
_entity.type
_entity.pdbx_description
1 polymer ?
#
loop_
_entity_poly.entity_id
_entity_poly.type
_entity_poly.pdbx_seq_one_letter_code
_entity_poly.pdbx_strand_id
1 'polypeptide(L)'
;MIKRIALIAAVLFPLSGFAAGGGPQGAYWEQPNVNLGNEASLQRGAQLFVNYCMACHTAKYHRWMHVSDDLDIPADVVEENLIWTTDESGKKHQVGTLMTNSMTTEYGEDAFGKAPPDLTLTARERGPGWIYNYLRTFYVEESSTTGVNNAVLAGASMPHVMWELQGFQRPVYSEDEHGDKHIESFELVQQGSMSPDEFDRAMNDLVNFMVYLGEPAR
;
A
#
# COMPACT_ATOMS: atom_id res chain seq x y z
N MET A 1 8.40 58.09 39.93
CA MET A 1 9.04 56.84 39.37
C MET A 1 7.93 55.95 38.82
N ILE A 2 7.71 56.00 37.51
CA ILE A 2 6.65 55.24 36.85
C ILE A 2 7.34 54.02 36.19
N LYS A 3 7.07 52.83 36.71
CA LYS A 3 7.56 51.57 36.13
C LYS A 3 6.70 51.21 34.89
N ARG A 4 7.29 51.25 33.71
CA ARG A 4 6.70 50.80 32.48
C ARG A 4 6.75 49.25 32.42
N ILE A 5 5.62 48.60 32.49
CA ILE A 5 5.45 47.15 32.26
C ILE A 5 5.29 46.97 30.74
N ALA A 6 6.26 46.32 30.11
CA ALA A 6 6.18 45.93 28.72
C ALA A 6 5.42 44.60 28.64
N LEU A 7 4.21 44.60 28.04
CA LEU A 7 3.49 43.41 27.69
C LEU A 7 4.11 42.80 26.42
N ILE A 8 4.70 41.62 26.55
CA ILE A 8 5.16 40.83 25.41
C ILE A 8 3.95 39.99 24.94
N ALA A 9 3.36 40.37 23.82
CA ALA A 9 2.33 39.58 23.17
C ALA A 9 3.01 38.39 22.45
N ALA A 10 2.88 37.20 22.99
CA ALA A 10 3.27 35.96 22.33
C ALA A 10 2.30 35.66 21.18
N VAL A 11 2.73 35.86 19.94
CA VAL A 11 2.00 35.47 18.74
C VAL A 11 2.15 33.95 18.56
N LEU A 12 1.10 33.23 18.94
CA LEU A 12 0.97 31.81 18.63
C LEU A 12 0.70 31.64 17.12
N PHE A 13 1.74 31.34 16.36
CA PHE A 13 1.57 30.84 15.00
C PHE A 13 1.06 29.38 15.07
N PRO A 14 -0.05 29.04 14.41
CA PRO A 14 -0.41 27.66 14.23
C PRO A 14 0.65 26.99 13.35
N LEU A 15 1.42 26.04 13.92
CA LEU A 15 2.19 25.10 13.12
C LEU A 15 1.19 24.21 12.37
N SER A 16 0.90 24.59 11.13
CA SER A 16 0.27 23.67 10.19
C SER A 16 1.27 22.54 9.94
N GLY A 17 1.04 21.39 10.60
CA GLY A 17 1.80 20.19 10.35
C GLY A 17 1.58 19.76 8.90
N PHE A 18 2.58 19.98 8.05
CA PHE A 18 2.63 19.34 6.74
C PHE A 18 2.78 17.85 6.98
N ALA A 19 1.73 17.08 6.68
CA ALA A 19 1.83 15.64 6.55
C ALA A 19 2.83 15.36 5.41
N ALA A 20 4.01 14.85 5.76
CA ALA A 20 5.05 14.45 4.82
C ALA A 20 4.60 13.18 4.08
N GLY A 21 3.92 13.34 2.96
CA GLY A 21 3.40 12.27 2.12
C GLY A 21 3.25 12.67 0.66
N GLY A 22 4.08 13.59 0.15
CA GLY A 22 3.99 14.08 -1.22
C GLY A 22 5.20 13.69 -2.05
N GLY A 23 5.12 12.54 -2.75
CA GLY A 23 5.84 12.38 -4.02
C GLY A 23 5.21 13.27 -5.10
N PRO A 24 5.86 13.45 -6.28
CA PRO A 24 5.31 14.25 -7.35
C PRO A 24 3.95 13.71 -7.77
N GLN A 25 2.89 14.46 -7.51
CA GLN A 25 1.53 14.12 -7.89
C GLN A 25 1.33 14.53 -9.35
N GLY A 26 1.48 13.58 -10.29
CA GLY A 26 1.12 13.79 -11.69
C GLY A 26 -0.40 13.81 -11.90
N ALA A 27 -0.85 14.05 -13.13
CA ALA A 27 -2.26 14.04 -13.50
C ALA A 27 -2.96 12.68 -13.26
N TYR A 28 -2.18 11.60 -13.17
CA TYR A 28 -2.64 10.24 -12.85
C TYR A 28 -2.97 10.03 -11.36
N TRP A 29 -2.68 11.03 -10.49
CA TRP A 29 -2.85 10.88 -9.04
C TRP A 29 -4.31 10.96 -8.63
N GLU A 30 -4.78 9.92 -7.94
CA GLU A 30 -6.14 9.82 -7.44
C GLU A 30 -6.15 9.54 -5.93
N GLN A 31 -7.25 9.88 -5.28
CA GLN A 31 -7.45 9.60 -3.85
C GLN A 31 -8.38 8.39 -3.68
N PRO A 32 -7.99 7.38 -2.88
CA PRO A 32 -8.87 6.28 -2.55
C PRO A 32 -10.01 6.76 -1.64
N ASN A 33 -11.15 6.09 -1.76
CA ASN A 33 -12.27 6.29 -0.86
C ASN A 33 -12.11 5.38 0.38
N VAL A 34 -11.41 5.88 1.39
CA VAL A 34 -11.17 5.12 2.63
C VAL A 34 -12.43 5.10 3.49
N ASN A 35 -12.96 3.91 3.75
CA ASN A 35 -14.12 3.70 4.61
C ASN A 35 -13.97 2.42 5.43
N LEU A 36 -13.46 2.56 6.64
CA LEU A 36 -13.24 1.44 7.56
C LEU A 36 -14.55 0.84 8.13
N GLY A 37 -15.70 1.47 7.94
CA GLY A 37 -17.02 0.92 8.25
C GLY A 37 -17.59 0.01 7.16
N ASN A 38 -16.92 -0.11 6.00
CA ASN A 38 -17.35 -0.99 4.92
C ASN A 38 -16.68 -2.37 5.05
N GLU A 39 -17.26 -3.24 5.89
CA GLU A 39 -16.74 -4.59 6.16
C GLU A 39 -16.52 -5.40 4.88
N ALA A 40 -17.45 -5.34 3.93
CA ALA A 40 -17.32 -6.07 2.67
C ALA A 40 -16.11 -5.60 1.86
N SER A 41 -15.75 -4.31 1.91
CA SER A 41 -14.53 -3.79 1.32
C SER A 41 -13.28 -4.30 2.05
N LEU A 42 -13.31 -4.32 3.39
CA LEU A 42 -12.21 -4.84 4.22
C LEU A 42 -11.99 -6.34 3.98
N GLN A 43 -13.07 -7.13 3.87
CA GLN A 43 -13.00 -8.56 3.57
C GLN A 43 -12.36 -8.84 2.20
N ARG A 44 -12.78 -8.12 1.15
CA ARG A 44 -12.15 -8.23 -0.19
C ARG A 44 -10.70 -7.75 -0.17
N GLY A 45 -10.42 -6.66 0.56
CA GLY A 45 -9.06 -6.15 0.77
C GLY A 45 -8.16 -7.16 1.49
N ALA A 46 -8.67 -7.84 2.52
CA ALA A 46 -7.96 -8.92 3.22
C ALA A 46 -7.61 -10.07 2.26
N GLN A 47 -8.55 -10.50 1.42
CA GLN A 47 -8.33 -11.53 0.41
C GLN A 47 -7.24 -11.11 -0.59
N LEU A 48 -7.28 -9.87 -1.10
CA LEU A 48 -6.25 -9.36 -2.00
C LEU A 48 -4.88 -9.28 -1.31
N PHE A 49 -4.82 -8.81 -0.06
CA PHE A 49 -3.60 -8.73 0.72
C PHE A 49 -2.94 -10.10 0.90
N VAL A 50 -3.73 -11.10 1.25
CA VAL A 50 -3.25 -12.48 1.43
C VAL A 50 -2.74 -13.05 0.11
N ASN A 51 -3.48 -12.87 -0.97
CA ASN A 51 -3.16 -13.50 -2.25
C ASN A 51 -1.97 -12.84 -2.98
N TYR A 52 -1.77 -11.53 -2.81
CA TYR A 52 -0.78 -10.78 -3.59
C TYR A 52 0.37 -10.18 -2.77
N CYS A 53 0.21 -10.02 -1.47
CA CYS A 53 1.20 -9.32 -0.64
C CYS A 53 1.91 -10.25 0.36
N MET A 54 1.17 -11.15 1.02
CA MET A 54 1.67 -11.93 2.16
C MET A 54 2.75 -12.96 1.81
N ALA A 55 2.92 -13.33 0.56
CA ALA A 55 4.05 -14.17 0.16
C ALA A 55 5.40 -13.50 0.41
N CYS A 56 5.45 -12.17 0.30
CA CYS A 56 6.67 -11.37 0.45
C CYS A 56 6.65 -10.43 1.66
N HIS A 57 5.49 -9.89 2.01
CA HIS A 57 5.33 -8.91 3.07
C HIS A 57 4.65 -9.50 4.30
N THR A 58 5.00 -8.98 5.48
CA THR A 58 4.30 -9.27 6.74
C THR A 58 3.39 -8.13 7.14
N ALA A 59 2.43 -8.41 8.02
CA ALA A 59 1.73 -7.43 8.85
C ALA A 59 1.93 -7.83 10.34
N LYS A 60 3.19 -7.88 10.77
CA LYS A 60 3.67 -8.53 11.99
C LYS A 60 3.17 -7.91 13.30
N TYR A 61 2.55 -6.74 13.26
CA TYR A 61 1.94 -6.12 14.44
C TYR A 61 0.44 -6.38 14.52
N HIS A 62 -0.12 -7.13 13.55
CA HIS A 62 -1.53 -7.51 13.50
C HIS A 62 -1.67 -9.03 13.72
N ARG A 63 -2.82 -9.46 14.27
CA ARG A 63 -3.15 -10.89 14.46
C ARG A 63 -4.29 -11.28 13.56
N TRP A 64 -4.28 -12.51 13.10
CA TRP A 64 -5.39 -13.08 12.33
C TRP A 64 -6.72 -13.07 13.10
N MET A 65 -6.66 -13.19 14.45
CA MET A 65 -7.83 -13.11 15.30
C MET A 65 -8.56 -11.77 15.16
N HIS A 66 -7.84 -10.65 15.02
CA HIS A 66 -8.47 -9.36 14.78
C HIS A 66 -9.15 -9.30 13.40
N VAL A 67 -8.56 -9.92 12.38
CA VAL A 67 -9.21 -10.03 11.05
C VAL A 67 -10.52 -10.84 11.15
N SER A 68 -10.53 -11.92 11.96
CA SER A 68 -11.73 -12.71 12.22
C SER A 68 -12.81 -11.89 12.93
N ASP A 69 -12.44 -11.29 14.07
CA ASP A 69 -13.39 -10.63 14.98
C ASP A 69 -13.92 -9.32 14.40
N ASP A 70 -13.02 -8.47 13.84
CA ASP A 70 -13.37 -7.12 13.36
C ASP A 70 -14.08 -7.13 12.00
N LEU A 71 -13.85 -8.15 11.18
CA LEU A 71 -14.43 -8.29 9.84
C LEU A 71 -15.59 -9.30 9.79
N ASP A 72 -16.07 -9.77 10.94
CA ASP A 72 -17.15 -10.76 11.06
C ASP A 72 -16.93 -12.00 10.17
N ILE A 73 -15.68 -12.51 10.12
CA ILE A 73 -15.31 -13.73 9.39
C ILE A 73 -15.08 -14.85 10.41
N PRO A 74 -15.82 -15.96 10.34
CA PRO A 74 -15.60 -17.09 11.25
C PRO A 74 -14.13 -17.56 11.26
N ALA A 75 -13.61 -17.89 12.44
CA ALA A 75 -12.20 -18.23 12.63
C ALA A 75 -11.73 -19.41 11.76
N ASP A 76 -12.59 -20.42 11.59
CA ASP A 76 -12.35 -21.55 10.72
C ASP A 76 -12.26 -21.13 9.24
N VAL A 77 -13.09 -20.18 8.80
CA VAL A 77 -13.04 -19.61 7.44
C VAL A 77 -11.74 -18.82 7.23
N VAL A 78 -11.30 -18.04 8.22
CA VAL A 78 -10.00 -17.36 8.18
C VAL A 78 -8.86 -18.37 8.06
N GLU A 79 -8.86 -19.43 8.89
CA GLU A 79 -7.82 -20.46 8.87
C GLU A 79 -7.79 -21.24 7.55
N GLU A 80 -8.94 -21.54 6.97
CA GLU A 80 -9.03 -22.32 5.74
C GLU A 80 -8.71 -21.49 4.49
N ASN A 81 -9.12 -20.21 4.46
CA ASN A 81 -9.14 -19.42 3.22
C ASN A 81 -8.17 -18.24 3.21
N LEU A 82 -7.67 -17.79 4.35
CA LEU A 82 -6.75 -16.64 4.42
C LEU A 82 -5.37 -17.00 4.95
N ILE A 83 -5.24 -18.03 5.80
CA ILE A 83 -3.93 -18.39 6.36
C ILE A 83 -3.27 -19.46 5.49
N TRP A 84 -2.42 -19.02 4.57
CA TRP A 84 -1.60 -19.90 3.71
C TRP A 84 -0.15 -19.97 4.18
N THR A 85 0.25 -19.13 5.12
CA THR A 85 1.61 -19.01 5.59
C THR A 85 1.95 -20.03 6.67
N THR A 86 3.25 -20.32 6.79
CA THR A 86 3.81 -21.20 7.81
C THR A 86 4.84 -20.46 8.63
N ASP A 87 5.17 -20.98 9.80
CA ASP A 87 6.35 -20.57 10.55
C ASP A 87 7.64 -21.17 9.93
N GLU A 88 8.79 -20.83 10.50
CA GLU A 88 10.10 -21.33 10.04
C GLU A 88 10.24 -22.87 10.12
N SER A 89 9.42 -23.53 10.94
CA SER A 89 9.38 -25.00 11.04
C SER A 89 8.48 -25.66 9.99
N GLY A 90 7.80 -24.86 9.17
CA GLY A 90 6.81 -25.33 8.19
C GLY A 90 5.43 -25.61 8.77
N LYS A 91 5.17 -25.29 10.04
CA LYS A 91 3.85 -25.44 10.65
C LYS A 91 2.94 -24.31 10.22
N LYS A 92 1.75 -24.64 9.72
CA LYS A 92 0.72 -23.66 9.31
C LYS A 92 0.36 -22.74 10.48
N HIS A 93 0.29 -21.45 10.22
CA HIS A 93 -0.20 -20.48 11.18
C HIS A 93 -1.68 -20.71 11.49
N GLN A 94 -2.12 -20.29 12.66
CA GLN A 94 -3.50 -20.37 13.16
C GLN A 94 -4.03 -18.96 13.44
N VAL A 95 -5.33 -18.82 13.63
CA VAL A 95 -6.00 -17.52 13.86
C VAL A 95 -5.42 -16.72 15.02
N GLY A 96 -4.86 -17.35 16.05
CA GLY A 96 -4.20 -16.68 17.18
C GLY A 96 -2.81 -16.10 16.88
N THR A 97 -2.20 -16.44 15.73
CA THR A 97 -0.85 -15.99 15.40
C THR A 97 -0.82 -14.59 14.79
N LEU A 98 0.38 -14.01 14.74
CA LEU A 98 0.64 -12.76 14.00
C LEU A 98 0.61 -13.03 12.49
N MET A 99 0.30 -12.00 11.71
CA MET A 99 0.28 -12.07 10.25
C MET A 99 1.71 -11.98 9.69
N THR A 100 2.44 -13.09 9.83
CA THR A 100 3.82 -13.25 9.36
C THR A 100 3.89 -14.32 8.26
N ASN A 101 5.03 -14.39 7.58
CA ASN A 101 5.34 -15.40 6.58
C ASN A 101 6.71 -16.05 6.86
N SER A 102 7.12 -16.99 6.04
CA SER A 102 8.40 -17.71 6.16
C SER A 102 9.57 -17.05 5.39
N MET A 103 9.37 -15.91 4.73
CA MET A 103 10.42 -15.21 4.04
C MET A 103 11.39 -14.58 5.04
N THR A 104 12.65 -15.00 5.02
CA THR A 104 13.70 -14.40 5.85
C THR A 104 14.16 -13.07 5.24
N THR A 105 14.69 -12.18 6.07
CA THR A 105 15.29 -10.91 5.62
C THR A 105 16.41 -11.15 4.61
N GLU A 106 17.29 -12.11 4.89
CA GLU A 106 18.42 -12.49 4.05
C GLU A 106 17.96 -12.95 2.65
N TYR A 107 16.98 -13.85 2.60
CA TYR A 107 16.43 -14.29 1.32
C TYR A 107 15.77 -13.12 0.55
N GLY A 108 15.05 -12.24 1.24
CA GLY A 108 14.44 -11.07 0.60
C GLY A 108 15.49 -10.10 0.03
N GLU A 109 16.59 -9.89 0.74
CA GLU A 109 17.72 -9.07 0.26
C GLU A 109 18.41 -9.70 -0.96
N ASP A 110 18.66 -11.00 -0.93
CA ASP A 110 19.29 -11.72 -2.04
C ASP A 110 18.40 -11.74 -3.29
N ALA A 111 17.09 -11.94 -3.11
CA ALA A 111 16.16 -12.09 -4.23
C ALA A 111 15.77 -10.74 -4.88
N PHE A 112 15.65 -9.66 -4.09
CA PHE A 112 15.10 -8.38 -4.53
C PHE A 112 16.08 -7.20 -4.37
N GLY A 113 17.30 -7.44 -3.86
CA GLY A 113 18.26 -6.38 -3.53
C GLY A 113 17.89 -5.59 -2.26
N LYS A 114 16.70 -5.84 -1.69
CA LYS A 114 16.20 -5.25 -0.45
C LYS A 114 15.08 -6.12 0.11
N ALA A 115 15.12 -6.41 1.41
CA ALA A 115 14.04 -7.16 2.05
C ALA A 115 12.69 -6.43 1.92
N PRO A 116 11.60 -7.13 1.53
CA PRO A 116 10.27 -6.57 1.54
C PRO A 116 9.89 -6.05 2.93
N PRO A 117 9.43 -4.78 3.06
CA PRO A 117 9.09 -4.22 4.34
C PRO A 117 7.81 -4.83 4.93
N ASP A 118 7.67 -4.76 6.25
CA ASP A 118 6.40 -5.00 6.92
C ASP A 118 5.38 -3.92 6.54
N LEU A 119 4.14 -4.31 6.24
CA LEU A 119 3.11 -3.41 5.74
C LEU A 119 2.11 -2.94 6.80
N THR A 120 2.21 -3.39 8.05
CA THR A 120 1.23 -3.05 9.10
C THR A 120 1.00 -1.55 9.22
N LEU A 121 2.07 -0.75 9.21
CA LEU A 121 2.01 0.69 9.44
C LEU A 121 2.22 1.54 8.17
N THR A 122 2.33 0.90 7.00
CA THR A 122 2.64 1.61 5.75
C THR A 122 1.58 2.66 5.39
N ALA A 123 0.31 2.37 5.66
CA ALA A 123 -0.77 3.34 5.42
C ALA A 123 -0.68 4.57 6.33
N ARG A 124 -0.13 4.43 7.54
CA ARG A 124 0.16 5.57 8.43
C ARG A 124 1.39 6.35 8.02
N GLU A 125 2.43 5.63 7.59
CA GLU A 125 3.72 6.24 7.20
C GLU A 125 3.61 6.99 5.87
N ARG A 126 3.03 6.37 4.85
CA ARG A 126 2.99 6.88 3.47
C ARG A 126 1.67 7.57 3.12
N GLY A 127 0.62 7.23 3.83
CA GLY A 127 -0.74 7.64 3.49
C GLY A 127 -1.43 6.71 2.49
N PRO A 128 -2.78 6.59 2.56
CA PRO A 128 -3.55 5.72 1.68
C PRO A 128 -3.45 6.12 0.20
N GLY A 129 -3.41 7.41 -0.11
CA GLY A 129 -3.23 7.91 -1.48
C GLY A 129 -1.91 7.47 -2.11
N TRP A 130 -0.81 7.44 -1.33
CA TRP A 130 0.47 6.95 -1.81
C TRP A 130 0.39 5.47 -2.20
N ILE A 131 -0.18 4.61 -1.34
CA ILE A 131 -0.30 3.17 -1.60
C ILE A 131 -1.20 2.92 -2.82
N TYR A 132 -2.34 3.62 -2.90
CA TYR A 132 -3.28 3.48 -3.99
C TYR A 132 -2.63 3.76 -5.35
N ASN A 133 -1.93 4.89 -5.46
CA ASN A 133 -1.26 5.23 -6.71
C ASN A 133 -0.01 4.38 -6.95
N TYR A 134 0.74 3.99 -5.92
CA TYR A 134 1.86 3.05 -6.06
C TYR A 134 1.41 1.74 -6.73
N LEU A 135 0.32 1.14 -6.28
CA LEU A 135 -0.19 -0.12 -6.82
C LEU A 135 -0.72 0.00 -8.26
N ARG A 136 -1.23 1.17 -8.65
CA ARG A 136 -1.85 1.43 -9.95
C ARG A 136 -0.88 1.89 -11.03
N THR A 137 0.31 2.34 -10.68
CA THR A 137 1.20 3.06 -11.59
C THR A 137 2.49 2.31 -11.91
N PHE A 138 2.48 0.99 -11.82
CA PHE A 138 3.53 0.18 -12.43
C PHE A 138 3.41 0.25 -13.95
N TYR A 139 4.53 0.40 -14.64
CA TYR A 139 4.59 0.46 -16.10
C TYR A 139 5.80 -0.31 -16.64
N VAL A 140 5.72 -0.75 -17.89
CA VAL A 140 6.78 -1.50 -18.57
C VAL A 140 8.00 -0.59 -18.79
N GLU A 141 9.15 -1.05 -18.29
CA GLU A 141 10.45 -0.44 -18.54
C GLU A 141 11.50 -1.52 -18.69
N GLU A 142 11.85 -1.84 -19.94
CA GLU A 142 12.73 -2.97 -20.29
C GLU A 142 14.15 -2.83 -19.71
N SER A 143 14.57 -1.61 -19.39
CA SER A 143 15.88 -1.35 -18.77
C SER A 143 15.94 -1.65 -17.28
N SER A 144 14.79 -1.80 -16.62
CA SER A 144 14.75 -2.12 -15.19
C SER A 144 15.00 -3.60 -14.93
N THR A 145 15.52 -3.94 -13.75
CA THR A 145 15.82 -5.35 -13.36
C THR A 145 14.56 -6.22 -13.33
N THR A 146 13.41 -5.64 -13.01
CA THR A 146 12.12 -6.34 -12.92
C THR A 146 11.31 -6.26 -14.22
N GLY A 147 11.80 -5.57 -15.25
CA GLY A 147 11.08 -5.28 -16.50
C GLY A 147 9.98 -4.22 -16.36
N VAL A 148 9.83 -3.65 -15.15
CA VAL A 148 8.84 -2.62 -14.82
C VAL A 148 9.46 -1.51 -13.97
N ASN A 149 8.83 -0.34 -13.98
CA ASN A 149 9.11 0.75 -13.05
C ASN A 149 7.81 1.29 -12.47
N ASN A 150 7.88 2.28 -11.60
CA ASN A 150 6.73 2.84 -10.91
C ASN A 150 6.77 4.36 -10.89
N ALA A 151 5.63 5.02 -11.18
CA ALA A 151 5.58 6.47 -11.24
C ALA A 151 5.61 7.15 -9.87
N VAL A 152 5.20 6.46 -8.81
CA VAL A 152 5.24 6.98 -7.43
C VAL A 152 6.59 6.74 -6.76
N LEU A 153 7.24 5.63 -7.10
CA LEU A 153 8.56 5.25 -6.57
C LEU A 153 9.45 4.73 -7.71
N ALA A 154 10.14 5.65 -8.35
CA ALA A 154 11.08 5.29 -9.42
C ALA A 154 12.19 4.37 -8.91
N GLY A 155 12.51 3.35 -9.70
CA GLY A 155 13.51 2.33 -9.33
C GLY A 155 13.02 1.35 -8.25
N ALA A 156 11.71 1.13 -8.15
CA ALA A 156 11.14 0.15 -7.23
C ALA A 156 11.68 -1.27 -7.52
N SER A 157 12.25 -1.93 -6.49
CA SER A 157 12.67 -3.33 -6.59
C SER A 157 11.50 -4.31 -6.56
N MET A 158 10.34 -3.89 -6.06
CA MET A 158 9.11 -4.68 -6.08
C MET A 158 8.65 -4.89 -7.52
N PRO A 159 8.40 -6.13 -7.97
CA PRO A 159 7.80 -6.38 -9.27
C PRO A 159 6.34 -5.95 -9.31
N HIS A 160 5.76 -5.85 -10.50
CA HIS A 160 4.32 -5.58 -10.67
C HIS A 160 3.49 -6.82 -10.31
N VAL A 161 3.24 -7.03 -9.01
CA VAL A 161 2.53 -8.23 -8.51
C VAL A 161 1.06 -8.31 -8.92
N MET A 162 0.46 -7.18 -9.33
CA MET A 162 -0.95 -7.10 -9.75
C MET A 162 -1.15 -7.25 -11.26
N TRP A 163 -0.13 -7.67 -12.02
CA TRP A 163 -0.16 -7.73 -13.48
C TRP A 163 -1.28 -8.63 -14.04
N GLU A 164 -1.65 -9.70 -13.35
CA GLU A 164 -2.75 -10.56 -13.77
C GLU A 164 -4.11 -9.85 -13.72
N LEU A 165 -4.28 -8.93 -12.77
CA LEU A 165 -5.50 -8.16 -12.59
C LEU A 165 -5.51 -6.92 -13.51
N GLN A 166 -4.44 -6.12 -13.46
CA GLN A 166 -4.34 -4.86 -14.18
C GLN A 166 -3.98 -5.05 -15.66
N GLY A 167 -3.07 -5.97 -15.95
CA GLY A 167 -2.36 -6.03 -17.22
C GLY A 167 -1.07 -5.20 -17.21
N PHE A 168 -0.55 -4.88 -18.39
CA PHE A 168 0.64 -4.06 -18.57
C PHE A 168 0.29 -2.74 -19.24
N GLN A 169 0.92 -1.66 -18.78
CA GLN A 169 0.73 -0.31 -19.30
C GLN A 169 2.06 0.38 -19.59
N ARG A 170 2.01 1.41 -20.43
CA ARG A 170 3.13 2.31 -20.72
C ARG A 170 2.79 3.74 -20.33
N PRO A 171 3.78 4.54 -19.90
CA PRO A 171 3.54 5.92 -19.58
C PRO A 171 3.36 6.76 -20.85
N VAL A 172 2.41 7.68 -20.81
CA VAL A 172 2.24 8.76 -21.77
C VAL A 172 2.84 10.01 -21.15
N TYR A 173 3.78 10.63 -21.85
CA TYR A 173 4.48 11.81 -21.35
C TYR A 173 3.91 13.09 -21.95
N SER A 174 3.85 14.13 -21.14
CA SER A 174 3.70 15.53 -21.57
C SER A 174 4.94 16.33 -21.21
N GLU A 175 5.12 17.47 -21.85
CA GLU A 175 6.21 18.43 -21.56
C GLU A 175 5.59 19.68 -20.91
N ASP A 176 6.22 20.18 -19.87
CA ASP A 176 5.83 21.43 -19.25
C ASP A 176 6.39 22.66 -20.02
N GLU A 177 6.11 23.87 -19.52
CA GLU A 177 6.57 25.14 -20.12
C GLU A 177 8.10 25.28 -20.16
N HIS A 178 8.83 24.45 -19.38
CA HIS A 178 10.29 24.44 -19.31
C HIS A 178 10.91 23.33 -20.16
N GLY A 179 10.06 22.46 -20.81
CA GLY A 179 10.49 21.32 -21.60
C GLY A 179 10.80 20.07 -20.78
N ASP A 180 10.44 20.06 -19.49
CA ASP A 180 10.61 18.90 -18.63
C ASP A 180 9.49 17.88 -18.88
N LYS A 181 9.89 16.62 -19.08
CA LYS A 181 8.95 15.50 -19.32
C LYS A 181 8.42 14.95 -18.03
N HIS A 182 7.10 14.82 -17.94
CA HIS A 182 6.43 14.15 -16.83
C HIS A 182 5.36 13.19 -17.33
N ILE A 183 5.05 12.17 -16.53
CA ILE A 183 4.00 11.21 -16.87
C ILE A 183 2.64 11.90 -16.69
N GLU A 184 1.90 11.99 -17.78
CA GLU A 184 0.54 12.55 -17.80
C GLU A 184 -0.50 11.47 -17.52
N SER A 185 -0.37 10.32 -18.18
CA SER A 185 -1.33 9.21 -18.08
C SER A 185 -0.64 7.88 -18.40
N PHE A 186 -1.42 6.81 -18.40
CA PHE A 186 -0.96 5.47 -18.81
C PHE A 186 -1.85 4.92 -19.91
N GLU A 187 -1.24 4.23 -20.86
CA GLU A 187 -1.91 3.48 -21.92
C GLU A 187 -1.73 1.98 -21.65
N LEU A 188 -2.85 1.26 -21.61
CA LEU A 188 -2.84 -0.19 -21.42
C LEU A 188 -2.39 -0.87 -22.70
N VAL A 189 -1.28 -1.62 -22.64
CA VAL A 189 -0.71 -2.37 -23.79
C VAL A 189 -1.08 -3.84 -23.77
N GLN A 190 -1.43 -4.36 -22.60
CA GLN A 190 -1.94 -5.71 -22.42
C GLN A 190 -3.02 -5.70 -21.34
N GLN A 191 -4.22 -6.11 -21.68
CA GLN A 191 -5.35 -6.20 -20.73
C GLN A 191 -5.10 -7.30 -19.70
N GLY A 192 -5.37 -7.01 -18.43
CA GLY A 192 -5.47 -8.00 -17.37
C GLY A 192 -6.86 -8.64 -17.31
N SER A 193 -7.14 -9.36 -16.24
CA SER A 193 -8.44 -10.01 -16.01
C SER A 193 -9.53 -9.04 -15.57
N MET A 194 -9.18 -7.84 -15.10
CA MET A 194 -10.11 -6.79 -14.67
C MET A 194 -10.13 -5.65 -15.68
N SER A 195 -11.30 -5.02 -15.84
CA SER A 195 -11.36 -3.69 -16.46
C SER A 195 -10.67 -2.65 -15.55
N PRO A 196 -10.28 -1.48 -16.08
CA PRO A 196 -9.67 -0.41 -15.26
C PRO A 196 -10.51 -0.04 -14.04
N ASP A 197 -11.83 0.12 -14.19
CA ASP A 197 -12.73 0.44 -13.09
C ASP A 197 -12.83 -0.68 -12.03
N GLU A 198 -12.74 -1.95 -12.44
CA GLU A 198 -12.71 -3.08 -11.50
C GLU A 198 -11.40 -3.14 -10.76
N PHE A 199 -10.29 -2.89 -11.44
CA PHE A 199 -8.98 -2.83 -10.83
C PHE A 199 -8.88 -1.68 -9.82
N ASP A 200 -9.39 -0.51 -10.15
CA ASP A 200 -9.42 0.65 -9.25
C ASP A 200 -10.23 0.37 -7.98
N ARG A 201 -11.38 -0.29 -8.13
CA ARG A 201 -12.17 -0.73 -6.96
C ARG A 201 -11.41 -1.77 -6.13
N ALA A 202 -10.75 -2.74 -6.75
CA ALA A 202 -9.96 -3.75 -6.05
C ALA A 202 -8.79 -3.11 -5.28
N MET A 203 -8.09 -2.15 -5.88
CA MET A 203 -7.01 -1.41 -5.19
C MET A 203 -7.55 -0.56 -4.05
N ASN A 204 -8.73 0.03 -4.20
CA ASN A 204 -9.39 0.75 -3.11
C ASN A 204 -9.74 -0.18 -1.93
N ASP A 205 -10.26 -1.37 -2.19
CA ASP A 205 -10.54 -2.39 -1.16
C ASP A 205 -9.25 -2.82 -0.44
N LEU A 206 -8.17 -3.06 -1.19
CA LEU A 206 -6.87 -3.40 -0.63
C LEU A 206 -6.31 -2.26 0.25
N VAL A 207 -6.40 -1.02 -0.20
CA VAL A 207 -5.96 0.14 0.58
C VAL A 207 -6.79 0.31 1.85
N ASN A 208 -8.11 0.11 1.79
CA ASN A 208 -8.96 0.10 2.97
C ASN A 208 -8.47 -0.91 4.02
N PHE A 209 -8.15 -2.13 3.59
CA PHE A 209 -7.61 -3.14 4.48
C PHE A 209 -6.24 -2.75 5.04
N MET A 210 -5.35 -2.16 4.23
CA MET A 210 -4.04 -1.70 4.71
C MET A 210 -4.16 -0.53 5.71
N VAL A 211 -5.16 0.34 5.55
CA VAL A 211 -5.46 1.37 6.57
C VAL A 211 -5.96 0.72 7.85
N TYR A 212 -6.87 -0.27 7.74
CA TYR A 212 -7.36 -1.05 8.88
C TYR A 212 -6.21 -1.72 9.65
N LEU A 213 -5.24 -2.34 8.97
CA LEU A 213 -4.07 -2.95 9.64
C LEU A 213 -3.30 -1.97 10.52
N GLY A 214 -3.25 -0.71 10.14
CA GLY A 214 -2.58 0.36 10.89
C GLY A 214 -3.43 1.01 11.99
N GLU A 215 -4.73 0.67 12.12
CA GLU A 215 -5.68 1.26 13.07
C GLU A 215 -6.25 0.20 14.04
N PRO A 216 -5.45 -0.28 15.00
CA PRO A 216 -5.83 -1.43 15.83
C PRO A 216 -6.89 -1.12 16.89
N ALA A 217 -7.20 0.14 17.13
CA ALA A 217 -8.20 0.57 18.12
C ALA A 217 -9.55 0.85 17.42
N ARG A 218 -10.36 -0.14 17.32
CA ARG A 218 -11.78 -0.04 16.97
C ARG A 218 -12.67 -0.47 18.11
#